data_c72a57600306de2ee6eb5e8db74c1a3c
#
_entry.id   c72a57600306de2ee6eb5e8db74c1a3c
#
_cell.length_a   1.000
_cell.length_b   1.000
_cell.length_c   1.000
_cell.angle_alpha   90.00
_cell.angle_beta   90.00
_cell.angle_gamma   90.00
#
_symmetry.space_group_name_H-M   'P 1'
#
loop_
_entity.id
_entity.type
_entity.pdbx_description
1 polymer ?
#
loop_
_entity_poly.entity_id
_entity_poly.type
_entity_poly.pdbx_seq_one_letter_code
_entity_poly.pdbx_strand_id
1 'polypeptide(L)'
;MTHQDIPSRERLLLSGRKLFAENGYESTSTASIARLAGTSESQLIKHFGGKAGLLEEIFAGGWIPLGGWLRERLPETMPAPERLKAIPRLMFEGLARDAELRELLLLEGRRIRKEGRNSTFTDGFKGLAELVDSTLEEMRAAQQIRAELNTRAIRSALIGLTEGALRDQLLAERAGHPAEFTAANVSDLTDALVGLITSGASSDRGQHPVGQGEL
;
A
#
# COMPACT_ATOMS: atom_id res chain seq x y z
N MET A 1 -31.67 -9.85 5.00
CA MET A 1 -30.79 -10.67 5.85
C MET A 1 -30.64 -9.92 7.16
N THR A 2 -31.08 -10.51 8.25
CA THR A 2 -30.98 -9.89 9.59
C THR A 2 -29.55 -10.08 10.11
N HIS A 3 -29.08 -9.18 10.96
CA HIS A 3 -27.74 -9.20 11.58
C HIS A 3 -27.41 -10.54 12.32
N GLN A 4 -28.40 -11.40 12.53
CA GLN A 4 -28.29 -12.70 13.21
C GLN A 4 -27.92 -13.87 12.28
N ASP A 5 -27.99 -13.68 10.95
CA ASP A 5 -27.64 -14.74 9.97
C ASP A 5 -26.14 -14.81 9.67
N ILE A 6 -25.35 -13.80 10.12
CA ILE A 6 -23.92 -13.74 9.89
C ILE A 6 -23.17 -14.48 11.01
N PRO A 7 -22.21 -15.36 10.70
CA PRO A 7 -21.40 -16.06 11.71
C PRO A 7 -20.72 -15.08 12.69
N SER A 8 -20.57 -15.50 13.96
CA SER A 8 -19.95 -14.63 15.00
C SER A 8 -18.52 -14.19 14.62
N ARG A 9 -17.77 -15.01 13.91
CA ARG A 9 -16.44 -14.66 13.41
C ARG A 9 -16.48 -13.46 12.46
N GLU A 10 -17.40 -13.45 11.53
CA GLU A 10 -17.56 -12.39 10.54
C GLU A 10 -18.09 -11.09 11.19
N ARG A 11 -19.04 -11.20 12.12
CA ARG A 11 -19.51 -10.04 12.89
C ARG A 11 -18.38 -9.40 13.69
N LEU A 12 -17.49 -10.21 14.28
CA LEU A 12 -16.29 -9.73 14.99
C LEU A 12 -15.32 -9.01 14.06
N LEU A 13 -15.07 -9.54 12.84
CA LEU A 13 -14.23 -8.88 11.83
C LEU A 13 -14.79 -7.52 11.44
N LEU A 14 -16.08 -7.45 11.09
CA LEU A 14 -16.75 -6.20 10.71
C LEU A 14 -16.74 -5.17 11.85
N SER A 15 -17.05 -5.61 13.08
CA SER A 15 -17.05 -4.74 14.25
C SER A 15 -15.65 -4.25 14.63
N GLY A 16 -14.65 -5.14 14.55
CA GLY A 16 -13.26 -4.80 14.79
C GLY A 16 -12.74 -3.79 13.76
N ARG A 17 -12.99 -4.05 12.49
CA ARG A 17 -12.62 -3.16 11.38
C ARG A 17 -13.18 -1.75 11.58
N LYS A 18 -14.48 -1.65 11.85
CA LYS A 18 -15.15 -0.38 12.11
C LYS A 18 -14.54 0.36 13.30
N LEU A 19 -14.44 -0.30 14.46
CA LEU A 19 -13.95 0.36 15.68
C LEU A 19 -12.47 0.72 15.59
N PHE A 20 -11.64 -0.06 14.91
CA PHE A 20 -10.24 0.29 14.70
C PHE A 20 -10.08 1.48 13.75
N ALA A 21 -10.91 1.60 12.71
CA ALA A 21 -10.90 2.76 11.83
C ALA A 21 -11.38 4.04 12.55
N GLU A 22 -12.48 3.95 13.31
CA GLU A 22 -13.07 5.11 13.99
C GLU A 22 -12.26 5.61 15.19
N ASN A 23 -11.77 4.69 16.03
CA ASN A 23 -11.17 5.02 17.33
C ASN A 23 -9.68 4.76 17.42
N GLY A 24 -9.09 4.13 16.40
CA GLY A 24 -7.73 3.62 16.41
C GLY A 24 -7.59 2.31 17.21
N TYR A 25 -6.48 1.61 16.96
CA TYR A 25 -6.23 0.31 17.57
C TYR A 25 -6.07 0.37 19.09
N GLU A 26 -5.28 1.32 19.61
CA GLU A 26 -4.99 1.38 21.05
C GLU A 26 -6.24 1.69 21.89
N SER A 27 -7.08 2.58 21.42
CA SER A 27 -8.31 3.00 22.12
C SER A 27 -9.46 2.00 22.02
N THR A 28 -9.35 0.96 21.18
CA THR A 28 -10.38 -0.05 21.00
C THR A 28 -10.12 -1.26 21.88
N SER A 29 -11.12 -1.67 22.70
CA SER A 29 -11.05 -2.85 23.57
C SER A 29 -11.72 -4.07 22.93
N THR A 30 -11.28 -5.28 23.34
CA THR A 30 -11.94 -6.54 22.96
C THR A 30 -13.41 -6.57 23.42
N ALA A 31 -13.68 -6.01 24.59
CA ALA A 31 -15.05 -5.89 25.12
C ALA A 31 -15.96 -5.01 24.24
N SER A 32 -15.45 -3.87 23.74
CA SER A 32 -16.22 -3.01 22.85
C SER A 32 -16.52 -3.67 21.51
N ILE A 33 -15.53 -4.41 20.96
CA ILE A 33 -15.70 -5.16 19.71
C ILE A 33 -16.74 -6.27 19.88
N ALA A 34 -16.60 -7.09 20.94
CA ALA A 34 -17.52 -8.19 21.22
C ALA A 34 -18.95 -7.69 21.42
N ARG A 35 -19.14 -6.58 22.15
CA ARG A 35 -20.45 -5.93 22.37
C ARG A 35 -21.06 -5.47 21.04
N LEU A 36 -20.31 -4.80 20.19
CA LEU A 36 -20.80 -4.34 18.89
C LEU A 36 -21.14 -5.51 17.96
N ALA A 37 -20.37 -6.59 18.03
CA ALA A 37 -20.58 -7.83 17.28
C ALA A 37 -21.75 -8.68 17.81
N GLY A 38 -22.37 -8.32 18.95
CA GLY A 38 -23.41 -9.13 19.57
C GLY A 38 -22.92 -10.51 19.99
N THR A 39 -21.69 -10.59 20.56
CA THR A 39 -21.07 -11.85 21.01
C THR A 39 -20.22 -11.62 22.27
N SER A 40 -19.41 -12.59 22.68
CA SER A 40 -18.57 -12.50 23.87
C SER A 40 -17.09 -12.31 23.53
N GLU A 41 -16.32 -11.75 24.47
CA GLU A 41 -14.85 -11.65 24.34
C GLU A 41 -14.18 -13.02 24.21
N SER A 42 -14.73 -14.05 24.86
CA SER A 42 -14.23 -15.42 24.73
C SER A 42 -14.34 -15.95 23.31
N GLN A 43 -15.37 -15.56 22.55
CA GLN A 43 -15.48 -15.90 21.13
C GLN A 43 -14.43 -15.15 20.29
N LEU A 44 -14.15 -13.88 20.61
CA LEU A 44 -13.07 -13.14 19.96
C LEU A 44 -11.71 -13.82 20.19
N ILE A 45 -11.41 -14.18 21.45
CA ILE A 45 -10.15 -14.87 21.76
C ILE A 45 -10.08 -16.24 21.07
N LYS A 46 -11.19 -17.00 21.05
CA LYS A 46 -11.26 -18.30 20.39
C LYS A 46 -10.99 -18.21 18.88
N HIS A 47 -11.54 -17.20 18.20
CA HIS A 47 -11.42 -17.07 16.75
C HIS A 47 -10.10 -16.44 16.29
N PHE A 48 -9.55 -15.51 17.07
CA PHE A 48 -8.46 -14.64 16.64
C PHE A 48 -7.26 -14.61 17.59
N GLY A 49 -7.34 -15.29 18.74
CA GLY A 49 -6.29 -15.24 19.76
C GLY A 49 -6.21 -13.89 20.51
N GLY A 50 -7.06 -12.92 20.15
CA GLY A 50 -7.11 -11.60 20.77
C GLY A 50 -7.18 -10.44 19.77
N LYS A 51 -7.01 -9.21 20.27
CA LYS A 51 -7.11 -7.97 19.47
C LYS A 51 -6.08 -7.90 18.34
N ALA A 52 -4.86 -8.40 18.58
CA ALA A 52 -3.80 -8.38 17.57
C ALA A 52 -4.09 -9.33 16.39
N GLY A 53 -4.51 -10.57 16.67
CA GLY A 53 -4.87 -11.52 15.62
C GLY A 53 -6.11 -11.09 14.83
N LEU A 54 -7.08 -10.46 15.50
CA LEU A 54 -8.23 -9.87 14.79
C LEU A 54 -7.78 -8.78 13.79
N LEU A 55 -6.85 -7.92 14.19
CA LEU A 55 -6.34 -6.87 13.29
C LEU A 55 -5.54 -7.47 12.12
N GLU A 56 -4.75 -8.51 12.36
CA GLU A 56 -4.01 -9.21 11.30
C GLU A 56 -4.97 -9.81 10.26
N GLU A 57 -6.06 -10.41 10.69
CA GLU A 57 -7.10 -10.94 9.80
C GLU A 57 -7.84 -9.84 9.02
N ILE A 58 -8.08 -8.68 9.67
CA ILE A 58 -8.67 -7.53 8.99
C ILE A 58 -7.74 -7.00 7.90
N PHE A 59 -6.46 -6.88 8.16
CA PHE A 59 -5.47 -6.50 7.14
C PHE A 59 -5.40 -7.51 6.00
N ALA A 60 -5.33 -8.80 6.31
CA ALA A 60 -5.32 -9.84 5.29
C ALA A 60 -6.57 -9.77 4.40
N GLY A 61 -7.74 -9.58 5.02
CA GLY A 61 -9.01 -9.42 4.31
C GLY A 61 -9.07 -8.20 3.39
N GLY A 62 -8.33 -7.13 3.70
CA GLY A 62 -8.21 -5.95 2.85
C GLY A 62 -7.18 -6.11 1.74
N TRP A 63 -6.00 -6.62 2.07
CA TRP A 63 -4.89 -6.77 1.12
C TRP A 63 -5.14 -7.81 0.04
N ILE A 64 -5.80 -8.94 0.35
CA ILE A 64 -6.01 -10.03 -0.62
C ILE A 64 -6.85 -9.55 -1.83
N PRO A 65 -8.03 -8.93 -1.64
CA PRO A 65 -8.79 -8.39 -2.75
C PRO A 65 -8.07 -7.28 -3.51
N LEU A 66 -7.40 -6.36 -2.78
CA LEU A 66 -6.65 -5.25 -3.38
C LEU A 66 -5.49 -5.77 -4.24
N GLY A 67 -4.74 -6.74 -3.74
CA GLY A 67 -3.65 -7.37 -4.47
C GLY A 67 -4.13 -8.13 -5.72
N GLY A 68 -5.27 -8.79 -5.65
CA GLY A 68 -5.93 -9.42 -6.81
C GLY A 68 -6.30 -8.38 -7.87
N TRP A 69 -6.97 -7.31 -7.44
CA TRP A 69 -7.37 -6.21 -8.31
C TRP A 69 -6.19 -5.48 -8.97
N LEU A 70 -5.07 -5.33 -8.27
CA LEU A 70 -3.83 -4.79 -8.82
C LEU A 70 -3.23 -5.72 -9.89
N ARG A 71 -3.10 -7.02 -9.60
CA ARG A 71 -2.53 -8.00 -10.54
C ARG A 71 -3.29 -8.07 -11.86
N GLU A 72 -4.62 -7.98 -11.83
CA GLU A 72 -5.44 -7.94 -13.04
C GLU A 72 -5.14 -6.72 -13.94
N ARG A 73 -4.74 -5.60 -13.32
CA ARG A 73 -4.49 -4.31 -14.01
C ARG A 73 -3.03 -4.04 -14.34
N LEU A 74 -2.14 -4.84 -13.80
CA LEU A 74 -0.69 -4.75 -13.97
C LEU A 74 -0.14 -6.07 -14.54
N PRO A 75 -0.56 -6.49 -15.75
CA PRO A 75 -0.09 -7.73 -16.34
C PRO A 75 1.42 -7.65 -16.60
N GLU A 76 2.11 -8.80 -16.55
CA GLU A 76 3.56 -8.88 -16.84
C GLU A 76 3.92 -8.41 -18.24
N THR A 77 2.96 -8.46 -19.18
CA THR A 77 3.13 -7.94 -20.54
C THR A 77 3.19 -6.41 -20.62
N MET A 78 2.76 -5.71 -19.57
CA MET A 78 2.88 -4.25 -19.49
C MET A 78 4.35 -3.85 -19.31
N PRO A 79 4.90 -2.91 -20.11
CA PRO A 79 6.26 -2.43 -19.94
C PRO A 79 6.53 -1.97 -18.50
N ALA A 80 7.69 -2.32 -17.95
CA ALA A 80 8.01 -2.03 -16.54
C ALA A 80 7.89 -0.53 -16.16
N PRO A 81 8.31 0.45 -16.99
CA PRO A 81 8.09 1.86 -16.67
C PRO A 81 6.60 2.23 -16.55
N GLU A 82 5.74 1.70 -17.42
CA GLU A 82 4.30 1.96 -17.38
C GLU A 82 3.65 1.26 -16.17
N ARG A 83 4.12 0.06 -15.84
CA ARG A 83 3.69 -0.66 -14.64
C ARG A 83 4.06 0.11 -13.38
N LEU A 84 5.29 0.63 -13.30
CA LEU A 84 5.75 1.44 -12.17
C LEU A 84 4.92 2.72 -11.99
N LYS A 85 4.57 3.41 -13.07
CA LYS A 85 3.70 4.59 -13.05
C LYS A 85 2.28 4.28 -12.60
N ALA A 86 1.75 3.12 -13.00
CA ALA A 86 0.38 2.75 -12.69
C ALA A 86 0.16 2.32 -11.23
N ILE A 87 1.17 1.78 -10.53
CA ILE A 87 1.04 1.27 -9.17
C ILE A 87 0.48 2.32 -8.18
N PRO A 88 1.07 3.52 -8.01
CA PRO A 88 0.55 4.52 -7.05
C PRO A 88 -0.87 4.97 -7.37
N ARG A 89 -1.18 5.20 -8.64
CA ARG A 89 -2.52 5.59 -9.08
C ARG A 89 -3.56 4.51 -8.77
N LEU A 90 -3.26 3.26 -9.10
CA LEU A 90 -4.15 2.13 -8.83
C LEU A 90 -4.33 1.89 -7.33
N MET A 91 -3.25 1.99 -6.54
CA MET A 91 -3.35 1.94 -5.08
C MET A 91 -4.27 3.03 -4.54
N PHE A 92 -4.11 4.26 -5.00
CA PHE A 92 -4.98 5.37 -4.62
C PHE A 92 -6.44 5.11 -5.00
N GLU A 93 -6.72 4.69 -6.23
CA GLU A 93 -8.07 4.36 -6.72
C GLU A 93 -8.70 3.19 -5.93
N GLY A 94 -7.92 2.15 -5.64
CA GLY A 94 -8.40 0.99 -4.90
C GLY A 94 -8.78 1.34 -3.47
N LEU A 95 -7.96 2.14 -2.80
CA LEU A 95 -8.18 2.56 -1.40
C LEU A 95 -9.21 3.69 -1.27
N ALA A 96 -9.41 4.52 -2.30
CA ALA A 96 -10.47 5.52 -2.29
C ALA A 96 -11.89 4.92 -2.22
N ARG A 97 -12.05 3.65 -2.62
CA ARG A 97 -13.34 2.93 -2.60
C ARG A 97 -13.71 2.38 -1.23
N ASP A 98 -12.76 2.31 -0.31
CA ASP A 98 -12.91 1.70 1.00
C ASP A 98 -12.23 2.56 2.07
N ALA A 99 -13.01 3.49 2.62
CA ALA A 99 -12.52 4.47 3.60
C ALA A 99 -11.95 3.81 4.86
N GLU A 100 -12.60 2.74 5.36
CA GLU A 100 -12.11 2.03 6.55
C GLU A 100 -10.78 1.33 6.29
N LEU A 101 -10.65 0.66 5.12
CA LEU A 101 -9.41 0.01 4.73
C LEU A 101 -8.28 1.04 4.56
N ARG A 102 -8.58 2.16 3.90
CA ARG A 102 -7.62 3.28 3.73
C ARG A 102 -7.09 3.77 5.08
N GLU A 103 -7.97 4.03 6.05
CA GLU A 103 -7.56 4.45 7.39
C GLU A 103 -6.69 3.40 8.08
N LEU A 104 -7.08 2.15 8.01
CA LEU A 104 -6.34 1.05 8.63
C LEU A 104 -4.95 0.86 8.01
N LEU A 105 -4.83 0.91 6.68
CA LEU A 105 -3.54 0.78 6.00
C LEU A 105 -2.60 1.95 6.26
N LEU A 106 -3.12 3.18 6.38
CA LEU A 106 -2.33 4.34 6.82
C LEU A 106 -1.82 4.20 8.26
N LEU A 107 -2.56 3.47 9.11
CA LEU A 107 -2.12 3.15 10.48
C LEU A 107 -1.08 2.02 10.51
N GLU A 108 -1.16 1.07 9.59
CA GLU A 108 -0.24 -0.08 9.51
C GLU A 108 1.22 0.38 9.34
N GLY A 109 1.48 1.28 8.40
CA GLY A 109 2.82 1.81 8.11
C GLY A 109 3.49 2.51 9.31
N ARG A 110 2.70 2.92 10.32
CA ARG A 110 3.18 3.60 11.54
C ARG A 110 3.34 2.68 12.74
N ARG A 111 2.93 1.40 12.65
CA ARG A 111 3.05 0.46 13.76
C ARG A 111 4.47 -0.08 13.86
N ILE A 112 5.31 0.64 14.59
CA ILE A 112 6.55 0.08 15.14
C ILE A 112 6.12 -0.78 16.33
N ARG A 113 6.13 -2.11 16.18
CA ARG A 113 5.89 -3.02 17.31
C ARG A 113 6.98 -2.79 18.35
N LYS A 114 6.59 -2.36 19.56
CA LYS A 114 7.47 -2.09 20.70
C LYS A 114 8.17 -3.34 21.25
N GLU A 115 7.78 -4.52 20.81
CA GLU A 115 8.37 -5.78 21.27
C GLU A 115 9.25 -6.36 20.17
N GLY A 116 10.54 -6.41 20.43
CA GLY A 116 11.71 -6.72 19.62
C GLY A 116 11.77 -8.07 18.92
N ARG A 117 10.73 -8.49 18.24
CA ARG A 117 10.76 -9.57 17.24
C ARG A 117 9.90 -9.16 16.07
N ASN A 118 10.56 -8.79 14.99
CA ASN A 118 10.01 -8.50 13.66
C ASN A 118 8.93 -7.41 13.64
N SER A 119 9.30 -6.21 13.23
CA SER A 119 8.34 -5.28 12.63
C SER A 119 7.89 -5.92 11.31
N THR A 120 6.95 -6.82 11.42
CA THR A 120 6.44 -7.55 10.28
C THR A 120 5.33 -6.69 9.69
N PHE A 121 5.66 -5.98 8.62
CA PHE A 121 4.64 -5.55 7.68
C PHE A 121 3.76 -6.76 7.34
N THR A 122 2.47 -6.53 7.15
CA THR A 122 1.57 -7.60 6.72
C THR A 122 2.07 -8.18 5.40
N ASP A 123 1.72 -9.42 5.11
CA ASP A 123 2.12 -10.07 3.86
C ASP A 123 1.61 -9.32 2.63
N GLY A 124 0.48 -8.61 2.77
CA GLY A 124 -0.03 -7.74 1.70
C GLY A 124 0.86 -6.54 1.42
N PHE A 125 1.38 -5.86 2.45
CA PHE A 125 2.34 -4.77 2.26
C PHE A 125 3.66 -5.28 1.69
N LYS A 126 4.14 -6.45 2.14
CA LYS A 126 5.32 -7.10 1.54
C LYS A 126 5.10 -7.38 0.07
N GLY A 127 3.95 -7.94 -0.31
CA GLY A 127 3.62 -8.20 -1.71
C GLY A 127 3.58 -6.95 -2.58
N LEU A 128 3.11 -5.80 -2.04
CA LEU A 128 3.20 -4.52 -2.73
C LEU A 128 4.66 -4.05 -2.89
N ALA A 129 5.45 -4.15 -1.83
CA ALA A 129 6.87 -3.79 -1.88
C ALA A 129 7.65 -4.66 -2.88
N GLU A 130 7.39 -5.97 -2.90
CA GLU A 130 7.97 -6.92 -3.85
C GLU A 130 7.57 -6.61 -5.30
N LEU A 131 6.32 -6.23 -5.55
CA LEU A 131 5.86 -5.80 -6.87
C LEU A 131 6.61 -4.57 -7.37
N VAL A 132 6.83 -3.58 -6.51
CA VAL A 132 7.61 -2.38 -6.84
C VAL A 132 9.08 -2.74 -7.06
N ASP A 133 9.67 -3.54 -6.16
CA ASP A 133 11.08 -3.93 -6.25
C ASP A 133 11.35 -4.73 -7.52
N SER A 134 10.54 -5.75 -7.84
CA SER A 134 10.70 -6.54 -9.07
C SER A 134 10.58 -5.69 -10.33
N THR A 135 9.64 -4.72 -10.34
CA THR A 135 9.49 -3.78 -11.46
C THR A 135 10.72 -2.89 -11.63
N LEU A 136 11.27 -2.39 -10.52
CA LEU A 136 12.49 -1.57 -10.54
C LEU A 136 13.73 -2.39 -10.95
N GLU A 137 13.82 -3.65 -10.55
CA GLU A 137 14.90 -4.55 -10.96
C GLU A 137 14.84 -4.87 -12.46
N GLU A 138 13.65 -5.11 -13.01
CA GLU A 138 13.42 -5.27 -14.45
C GLU A 138 13.87 -4.02 -15.22
N MET A 139 13.48 -2.82 -14.78
CA MET A 139 13.91 -1.56 -15.37
C MET A 139 15.43 -1.38 -15.29
N ARG A 140 16.06 -1.80 -14.19
CA ARG A 140 17.50 -1.73 -14.01
C ARG A 140 18.22 -2.67 -14.95
N ALA A 141 17.76 -3.92 -15.06
CA ALA A 141 18.32 -4.90 -16.00
C ALA A 141 18.22 -4.43 -17.46
N ALA A 142 17.13 -3.73 -17.80
CA ALA A 142 16.92 -3.10 -19.10
C ALA A 142 17.66 -1.75 -19.27
N GLN A 143 18.47 -1.31 -18.31
CA GLN A 143 19.17 -0.02 -18.31
C GLN A 143 18.23 1.20 -18.47
N GLN A 144 17.02 1.11 -17.95
CA GLN A 144 16.01 2.17 -18.00
C GLN A 144 16.03 3.08 -16.76
N ILE A 145 16.85 2.75 -15.75
CA ILE A 145 17.05 3.57 -14.54
C ILE A 145 18.52 4.02 -14.54
N ARG A 146 18.76 5.27 -14.14
CA ARG A 146 20.10 5.80 -13.94
C ARG A 146 20.86 4.94 -12.91
N ALA A 147 22.11 4.54 -13.26
CA ALA A 147 22.89 3.55 -12.51
C ALA A 147 23.17 3.95 -11.05
N GLU A 148 23.33 5.26 -10.79
CA GLU A 148 23.62 5.82 -9.47
C GLU A 148 22.44 5.81 -8.51
N LEU A 149 21.21 5.59 -8.98
CA LEU A 149 20.02 5.66 -8.14
C LEU A 149 19.80 4.38 -7.34
N ASN A 150 19.47 4.55 -6.07
CA ASN A 150 19.12 3.45 -5.18
C ASN A 150 17.65 3.05 -5.35
N THR A 151 17.37 1.83 -5.84
CA THR A 151 16.00 1.33 -6.06
C THR A 151 15.15 1.29 -4.79
N ARG A 152 15.76 1.02 -3.62
CA ARG A 152 15.04 1.05 -2.33
C ARG A 152 14.57 2.46 -1.97
N ALA A 153 15.38 3.48 -2.30
CA ALA A 153 14.98 4.87 -2.12
C ALA A 153 13.83 5.25 -3.05
N ILE A 154 13.87 4.79 -4.30
CA ILE A 154 12.78 5.00 -5.28
C ILE A 154 11.50 4.34 -4.76
N ARG A 155 11.55 3.08 -4.32
CA ARG A 155 10.40 2.41 -3.71
C ARG A 155 9.82 3.21 -2.53
N SER A 156 10.67 3.66 -1.61
CA SER A 156 10.24 4.46 -0.46
C SER A 156 9.59 5.76 -0.88
N ALA A 157 10.08 6.42 -1.92
CA ALA A 157 9.48 7.63 -2.46
C ALA A 157 8.08 7.36 -3.06
N LEU A 158 7.92 6.28 -3.83
CA LEU A 158 6.64 5.90 -4.45
C LEU A 158 5.58 5.53 -3.40
N ILE A 159 5.96 4.74 -2.39
CA ILE A 159 5.07 4.39 -1.28
C ILE A 159 4.70 5.66 -0.49
N GLY A 160 5.68 6.50 -0.15
CA GLY A 160 5.45 7.73 0.59
C GLY A 160 4.57 8.75 -0.16
N LEU A 161 4.70 8.84 -1.49
CA LEU A 161 3.82 9.66 -2.34
C LEU A 161 2.38 9.18 -2.21
N THR A 162 2.14 7.87 -2.35
CA THR A 162 0.81 7.28 -2.26
C THR A 162 0.20 7.46 -0.86
N GLU A 163 0.96 7.16 0.20
CA GLU A 163 0.53 7.35 1.59
C GLU A 163 0.24 8.82 1.91
N GLY A 164 1.08 9.75 1.43
CA GLY A 164 0.90 11.20 1.58
C GLY A 164 -0.41 11.66 0.96
N ALA A 165 -0.65 11.31 -0.30
CA ALA A 165 -1.87 11.67 -1.03
C ALA A 165 -3.14 11.10 -0.36
N LEU A 166 -3.10 9.83 0.08
CA LEU A 166 -4.23 9.21 0.80
C LEU A 166 -4.50 9.87 2.16
N ARG A 167 -3.44 10.30 2.86
CA ARG A 167 -3.55 11.01 4.14
C ARG A 167 -4.17 12.39 3.96
N ASP A 168 -3.72 13.12 2.96
CA ASP A 168 -4.26 14.46 2.68
C ASP A 168 -5.73 14.38 2.27
N GLN A 169 -6.11 13.37 1.47
CA GLN A 169 -7.51 13.11 1.14
C GLN A 169 -8.34 12.83 2.40
N LEU A 170 -7.86 11.98 3.30
CA LEU A 170 -8.55 11.67 4.55
C LEU A 170 -8.71 12.90 5.44
N LEU A 171 -7.67 13.73 5.54
CA LEU A 171 -7.72 14.98 6.32
C LEU A 171 -8.72 15.98 5.72
N ALA A 172 -8.76 16.12 4.40
CA ALA A 172 -9.71 16.97 3.70
C ALA A 172 -11.16 16.52 3.94
N GLU A 173 -11.42 15.22 3.80
CA GLU A 173 -12.74 14.64 4.09
C GLU A 173 -13.19 14.90 5.53
N ARG A 174 -12.30 14.73 6.52
CA ARG A 174 -12.60 15.00 7.94
C ARG A 174 -12.82 16.47 8.26
N ALA A 175 -12.13 17.35 7.55
CA ALA A 175 -12.25 18.80 7.70
C ALA A 175 -13.41 19.40 6.90
N GLY A 176 -14.10 18.61 6.07
CA GLY A 176 -15.18 19.07 5.19
C GLY A 176 -14.68 19.96 4.04
N HIS A 177 -13.41 19.84 3.66
CA HIS A 177 -12.82 20.52 2.51
C HIS A 177 -12.80 19.60 1.28
N PRO A 178 -12.77 20.17 0.05
CA PRO A 178 -12.50 19.38 -1.14
C PRO A 178 -11.12 18.72 -1.03
N ALA A 179 -11.02 17.44 -1.42
CA ALA A 179 -9.73 16.76 -1.50
C ALA A 179 -8.87 17.40 -2.61
N GLU A 180 -7.63 17.76 -2.28
CA GLU A 180 -6.69 18.33 -3.25
C GLU A 180 -6.09 17.25 -4.15
N PHE A 181 -5.91 16.04 -3.60
CA PHE A 181 -5.36 14.91 -4.34
C PHE A 181 -6.45 14.06 -4.98
N THR A 182 -6.28 13.82 -6.26
CA THR A 182 -7.08 12.91 -7.09
C THR A 182 -6.17 11.83 -7.68
N ALA A 183 -6.75 10.77 -8.24
CA ALA A 183 -5.99 9.75 -8.97
C ALA A 183 -5.16 10.37 -10.12
N ALA A 184 -5.68 11.42 -10.77
CA ALA A 184 -4.95 12.14 -11.83
C ALA A 184 -3.71 12.84 -11.27
N ASN A 185 -3.83 13.60 -10.18
CA ASN A 185 -2.67 14.28 -9.56
C ASN A 185 -1.60 13.27 -9.09
N VAL A 186 -2.03 12.12 -8.53
CA VAL A 186 -1.11 11.04 -8.15
C VAL A 186 -0.40 10.48 -9.39
N SER A 187 -1.12 10.32 -10.52
CA SER A 187 -0.53 9.90 -11.79
C SER A 187 0.52 10.90 -12.29
N ASP A 188 0.18 12.20 -12.34
CA ASP A 188 1.07 13.25 -12.81
C ASP A 188 2.37 13.32 -12.00
N LEU A 189 2.25 13.26 -10.66
CA LEU A 189 3.42 13.23 -9.77
C LEU A 189 4.27 11.97 -9.95
N THR A 190 3.63 10.83 -10.17
CA THR A 190 4.33 9.58 -10.42
C THR A 190 5.05 9.61 -11.77
N ASP A 191 4.40 10.14 -12.80
CA ASP A 191 5.01 10.31 -14.13
C ASP A 191 6.24 11.23 -14.08
N ALA A 192 6.14 12.32 -13.33
CA ALA A 192 7.29 13.21 -13.11
C ALA A 192 8.43 12.50 -12.38
N LEU A 193 8.13 11.74 -11.31
CA LEU A 193 9.13 10.98 -10.57
C LEU A 193 9.79 9.91 -11.44
N VAL A 194 9.00 9.13 -12.18
CA VAL A 194 9.52 8.10 -13.09
C VAL A 194 10.34 8.74 -14.21
N GLY A 195 9.89 9.88 -14.77
CA GLY A 195 10.67 10.67 -15.73
C GLY A 195 12.05 11.07 -15.19
N LEU A 196 12.14 11.53 -13.95
CA LEU A 196 13.40 11.89 -13.30
C LEU A 196 14.36 10.71 -13.12
N ILE A 197 13.87 9.53 -12.80
CA ILE A 197 14.71 8.35 -12.59
C ILE A 197 15.15 7.69 -13.91
N THR A 198 14.41 7.92 -15.00
CA THR A 198 14.71 7.36 -16.32
C THR A 198 15.49 8.33 -17.22
N SER A 199 15.41 9.66 -16.96
CA SER A 199 16.14 10.65 -17.75
C SER A 199 17.64 10.47 -17.60
N GLY A 200 18.34 10.31 -18.72
CA GLY A 200 19.80 10.07 -18.77
C GLY A 200 20.23 8.61 -18.89
N ALA A 201 19.32 7.64 -18.73
CA ALA A 201 19.67 6.23 -18.97
C ALA A 201 20.07 5.94 -20.43
N SER A 202 19.70 6.81 -21.38
CA SER A 202 19.98 6.65 -22.82
C SER A 202 21.19 7.44 -23.31
N SER A 203 21.79 8.34 -22.51
CA SER A 203 22.83 9.26 -22.98
C SER A 203 24.25 8.71 -22.96
N ASP A 204 24.49 7.53 -22.38
CA ASP A 204 25.84 6.95 -22.29
C ASP A 204 26.20 5.95 -23.43
N ARG A 205 25.37 5.91 -24.48
CA ARG A 205 25.62 5.00 -25.64
C ARG A 205 26.37 5.63 -26.80
N GLY A 206 27.19 6.64 -26.61
CA GLY A 206 27.81 7.22 -27.77
C GLY A 206 28.92 8.23 -27.56
N GLN A 207 30.02 7.90 -26.90
CA GLN A 207 31.28 8.60 -27.11
C GLN A 207 32.46 7.72 -26.66
N HIS A 208 32.77 6.67 -27.43
CA HIS A 208 34.15 6.28 -27.58
C HIS A 208 34.66 7.01 -28.84
N PRO A 209 35.56 7.98 -28.71
CA PRO A 209 36.32 8.44 -29.86
C PRO A 209 37.31 7.34 -30.20
N VAL A 210 37.11 6.74 -31.36
CA VAL A 210 38.16 5.95 -32.03
C VAL A 210 39.32 6.90 -32.30
N GLY A 211 40.32 6.84 -31.43
CA GLY A 211 41.61 7.48 -31.68
C GLY A 211 42.26 6.81 -32.89
N GLN A 212 42.21 7.48 -34.03
CA GLN A 212 43.07 7.17 -35.13
C GLN A 212 44.51 7.51 -34.73
N GLY A 213 45.32 6.46 -34.58
CA GLY A 213 46.76 6.60 -34.60
C GLY A 213 47.20 6.67 -36.06
N GLU A 214 47.86 7.74 -36.41
CA GLU A 214 48.77 7.78 -37.58
C GLU A 214 50.08 8.39 -37.18
N LEU A 215 51.13 7.63 -37.56
CA LEU A 215 52.57 7.93 -37.74
C LEU A 215 53.44 7.97 -36.50
#